data_91d96a099beb2e9d496d21966a3100c3
#
_entry.id   91d96a099beb2e9d496d21966a3100c3
#
_cell.length_a   1.000
_cell.length_b   1.000
_cell.length_c   1.000
_cell.angle_alpha   90.00
_cell.angle_beta   90.00
_cell.angle_gamma   90.00
#
_symmetry.space_group_name_H-M   'P 1'
#
loop_
_entity.id
_entity.type
_entity.pdbx_description
1 polymer ?
#
loop_
_entity_poly.entity_id
_entity_poly.type
_entity_poly.pdbx_seq_one_letter_code
_entity_poly.pdbx_strand_id
1 'polypeptide(L)'
;MASVKDFSDMKARVLTVMATRSQDQEMVEKTARMYPTPSGQDPSNAPSRYVVPAFGWHPWFSHQLFDDRDKQRQPDPVEHYKSVLVPAPEDEDFLRSLPAPYSLKEFLHRTEARLTEFPFALVGEVGLDRSFRLPEGPSAMTGDVSSKTGGSEGEYTPGSREGRPLTPYRVNLDHQKPVLRAQFELAAKLRRPVSVHSVQAHGLVFDLMQSHENPSKRERKKKADTTNAHASDKANNGPEIEQSLPFPPRICMHSYSGPPDALKQFLNHTVPADIYFSFSTAINFSSVSSAKAISVIKAVPDDRILIESDLHCAGETMDKLLQEIVHKVCEIKEWSLEDGAQKLKRNWIKFVFG
;
A
#
# COMPACT_ATOMS: atom_id res chain seq x y z
N MET A 1 -3.10 3.76 19.60
CA MET A 1 -3.92 4.96 19.94
C MET A 1 -3.21 5.89 20.93
N ALA A 2 -2.35 5.38 21.82
CA ALA A 2 -1.59 6.26 22.73
C ALA A 2 -0.78 7.31 21.97
N SER A 3 -0.10 6.93 20.90
CA SER A 3 0.77 7.82 20.10
C SER A 3 0.06 8.87 19.23
N VAL A 4 -1.27 8.78 19.02
CA VAL A 4 -1.99 9.82 18.25
C VAL A 4 -1.96 11.16 18.95
N LYS A 5 -1.93 11.17 20.29
CA LYS A 5 -1.81 12.39 21.08
C LYS A 5 -0.44 13.06 20.91
N ASP A 6 0.59 12.27 20.66
CA ASP A 6 1.96 12.76 20.50
C ASP A 6 2.14 13.54 19.19
N PHE A 7 1.19 13.41 18.24
CA PHE A 7 1.21 14.18 17.00
C PHE A 7 1.13 15.70 17.27
N SER A 8 0.47 16.13 18.35
CA SER A 8 0.42 17.55 18.73
C SER A 8 1.82 18.14 18.99
N ASP A 9 2.76 17.34 19.46
CA ASP A 9 4.09 17.76 19.90
C ASP A 9 5.16 17.56 18.82
N MET A 10 4.82 16.88 17.73
CA MET A 10 5.75 16.64 16.61
C MET A 10 6.09 17.93 15.86
N LYS A 11 7.26 17.95 15.21
CA LYS A 11 7.65 18.99 14.25
C LYS A 11 6.89 18.83 12.91
N ALA A 12 6.66 17.59 12.50
CA ALA A 12 5.82 17.30 11.34
C ALA A 12 4.39 17.79 11.59
N ARG A 13 3.85 18.60 10.68
CA ARG A 13 2.52 19.21 10.81
C ARG A 13 1.46 18.47 9.99
N VAL A 14 1.87 17.70 9.01
CA VAL A 14 1.00 16.97 8.10
C VAL A 14 1.49 15.55 8.00
N LEU A 15 0.60 14.59 8.24
CA LEU A 15 0.89 13.18 8.09
C LEU A 15 -0.14 12.52 7.18
N THR A 16 0.32 11.61 6.32
CA THR A 16 -0.55 10.61 5.69
C THR A 16 -0.54 9.37 6.56
N VAL A 17 -1.69 9.01 7.12
CA VAL A 17 -1.83 7.87 8.03
C VAL A 17 -2.62 6.77 7.34
N MET A 18 -2.04 5.57 7.27
CA MET A 18 -2.57 4.47 6.46
C MET A 18 -3.10 3.34 7.34
N ALA A 19 -4.25 2.79 6.94
CA ALA A 19 -4.78 1.55 7.48
C ALA A 19 -4.17 0.36 6.75
N THR A 20 -3.98 -0.76 7.47
CA THR A 20 -3.41 -2.00 6.91
C THR A 20 -4.36 -3.20 7.00
N ARG A 21 -5.33 -3.16 7.89
CA ARG A 21 -6.31 -4.24 8.16
C ARG A 21 -7.60 -3.68 8.79
N SER A 22 -8.56 -4.55 9.11
CA SER A 22 -9.89 -4.13 9.60
C SER A 22 -9.85 -3.19 10.81
N GLN A 23 -9.00 -3.48 11.78
CA GLN A 23 -8.90 -2.73 13.05
C GLN A 23 -8.36 -1.32 12.86
N ASP A 24 -7.49 -1.15 11.86
CA ASP A 24 -6.82 0.13 11.62
C ASP A 24 -7.75 1.12 10.91
N GLN A 25 -8.75 0.65 10.15
CA GLN A 25 -9.68 1.49 9.40
C GLN A 25 -10.38 2.51 10.31
N GLU A 26 -10.94 2.04 11.43
CA GLU A 26 -11.62 2.92 12.39
C GLU A 26 -10.65 3.85 13.14
N MET A 27 -9.42 3.37 13.38
CA MET A 27 -8.39 4.18 14.04
C MET A 27 -7.93 5.33 13.15
N VAL A 28 -7.72 5.07 11.86
CA VAL A 28 -7.37 6.08 10.87
C VAL A 28 -8.51 7.09 10.71
N GLU A 29 -9.76 6.61 10.62
CA GLU A 29 -10.96 7.44 10.54
C GLU A 29 -11.07 8.38 11.75
N LYS A 30 -10.94 7.86 12.98
CA LYS A 30 -10.95 8.67 14.22
C LYS A 30 -9.83 9.69 14.25
N THR A 31 -8.62 9.31 13.78
CA THR A 31 -7.48 10.22 13.73
C THR A 31 -7.71 11.35 12.72
N ALA A 32 -8.27 11.04 11.54
CA ALA A 32 -8.60 12.04 10.54
C ALA A 32 -9.69 13.02 10.99
N ARG A 33 -10.67 12.55 11.75
CA ARG A 33 -11.66 13.46 12.38
C ARG A 33 -11.07 14.36 13.46
N MET A 34 -10.06 13.88 14.18
CA MET A 34 -9.36 14.64 15.22
C MET A 34 -8.46 15.72 14.61
N TYR A 35 -7.85 15.44 13.45
CA TYR A 35 -6.97 16.34 12.72
C TYR A 35 -7.44 16.46 11.26
N PRO A 36 -8.55 17.18 11.02
CA PRO A 36 -9.21 17.20 9.73
C PRO A 36 -8.35 17.88 8.65
N THR A 37 -8.32 17.27 7.47
CA THR A 37 -7.72 17.87 6.28
C THR A 37 -8.53 19.12 5.89
N PRO A 38 -7.88 20.25 5.55
CA PRO A 38 -8.57 21.47 5.19
C PRO A 38 -9.46 21.26 3.95
N SER A 39 -10.69 21.74 4.03
CA SER A 39 -11.71 21.57 2.98
C SER A 39 -11.64 22.62 1.87
N GLY A 40 -10.71 23.56 1.90
CA GLY A 40 -10.60 24.66 0.94
C GLY A 40 -9.18 24.86 0.41
N GLN A 41 -9.08 25.53 -0.74
CA GLN A 41 -7.78 25.88 -1.35
C GLN A 41 -7.09 27.08 -0.69
N ASP A 42 -7.67 27.64 0.38
CA ASP A 42 -7.09 28.79 1.06
C ASP A 42 -6.10 28.33 2.17
N PRO A 43 -4.78 28.46 1.91
CA PRO A 43 -3.76 28.06 2.89
C PRO A 43 -3.79 28.88 4.19
N SER A 44 -4.42 30.07 4.19
CA SER A 44 -4.50 30.94 5.37
C SER A 44 -5.46 30.42 6.43
N ASN A 45 -6.42 29.60 6.04
CA ASN A 45 -7.40 28.96 6.94
C ASN A 45 -7.09 27.48 7.23
N ALA A 46 -5.95 26.96 6.74
CA ALA A 46 -5.56 25.59 7.03
C ALA A 46 -5.25 25.42 8.52
N PRO A 47 -5.73 24.35 9.16
CA PRO A 47 -5.33 24.04 10.53
C PRO A 47 -3.81 23.88 10.58
N SER A 48 -3.23 24.25 11.71
CA SER A 48 -1.77 24.17 11.90
C SER A 48 -1.23 22.75 11.77
N ARG A 49 -2.09 21.75 11.97
CA ARG A 49 -1.82 20.31 11.83
C ARG A 49 -3.03 19.61 11.26
N TYR A 50 -2.80 18.64 10.35
CA TYR A 50 -3.86 17.80 9.83
C TYR A 50 -3.34 16.43 9.37
N VAL A 51 -4.25 15.48 9.26
CA VAL A 51 -3.98 14.12 8.78
C VAL A 51 -4.73 13.90 7.48
N VAL A 52 -4.03 13.37 6.48
CA VAL A 52 -4.62 12.81 5.28
C VAL A 52 -4.78 11.32 5.52
N PRO A 53 -6.02 10.79 5.63
CA PRO A 53 -6.21 9.37 5.85
C PRO A 53 -5.99 8.57 4.55
N ALA A 54 -5.55 7.33 4.70
CA ALA A 54 -5.52 6.35 3.65
C ALA A 54 -6.20 5.07 4.13
N PHE A 55 -7.15 4.57 3.33
CA PHE A 55 -7.93 3.37 3.65
C PHE A 55 -7.62 2.27 2.66
N GLY A 56 -7.12 1.14 3.16
CA GLY A 56 -6.72 0.02 2.33
C GLY A 56 -6.54 -1.25 3.14
N TRP A 57 -6.35 -2.35 2.42
CA TRP A 57 -6.03 -3.64 3.04
C TRP A 57 -4.70 -4.13 2.50
N HIS A 58 -3.73 -4.17 3.40
CA HIS A 58 -2.34 -4.50 3.11
C HIS A 58 -2.16 -5.98 2.71
N PRO A 59 -1.26 -6.32 1.80
CA PRO A 59 -1.05 -7.70 1.35
C PRO A 59 -0.69 -8.67 2.47
N TRP A 60 -0.03 -8.23 3.54
CA TRP A 60 0.29 -9.08 4.70
C TRP A 60 -0.93 -9.68 5.38
N PHE A 61 -2.06 -8.97 5.33
CA PHE A 61 -3.30 -9.36 5.96
C PHE A 61 -4.38 -9.80 4.96
N SER A 62 -4.05 -9.84 3.66
CA SER A 62 -5.02 -10.19 2.62
C SER A 62 -5.59 -11.60 2.77
N HIS A 63 -4.88 -12.53 3.45
CA HIS A 63 -5.41 -13.85 3.82
C HIS A 63 -6.68 -13.78 4.68
N GLN A 64 -6.92 -12.67 5.37
CA GLN A 64 -8.13 -12.47 6.17
C GLN A 64 -9.35 -12.08 5.34
N LEU A 65 -9.19 -11.80 4.05
CA LEU A 65 -10.30 -11.46 3.15
C LEU A 65 -10.71 -12.69 2.32
N PHE A 66 -12.00 -12.88 2.12
CA PHE A 66 -12.51 -13.77 1.09
C PHE A 66 -13.24 -12.99 0.00
N ASP A 67 -13.02 -13.37 -1.25
CA ASP A 67 -13.64 -12.70 -2.40
C ASP A 67 -15.04 -13.26 -2.63
N ASP A 68 -16.05 -12.52 -2.19
CA ASP A 68 -17.48 -12.82 -2.29
C ASP A 68 -18.18 -11.93 -3.31
N ARG A 69 -17.46 -11.20 -4.16
CA ARG A 69 -18.06 -10.32 -5.16
C ARG A 69 -18.99 -11.07 -6.11
N ASP A 70 -18.65 -12.31 -6.44
CA ASP A 70 -19.44 -13.20 -7.29
C ASP A 70 -20.12 -14.35 -6.52
N LYS A 71 -19.91 -14.45 -5.20
CA LYS A 71 -20.40 -15.55 -4.35
C LYS A 71 -21.13 -14.99 -3.14
N GLN A 72 -22.17 -15.67 -2.70
CA GLN A 72 -23.00 -15.20 -1.58
C GLN A 72 -22.73 -15.92 -0.24
N ARG A 73 -21.81 -16.88 -0.19
CA ARG A 73 -21.61 -17.72 1.00
C ARG A 73 -20.27 -17.46 1.67
N GLN A 74 -20.30 -17.21 2.97
CA GLN A 74 -19.12 -17.19 3.81
C GLN A 74 -18.44 -18.57 3.81
N PRO A 75 -17.12 -18.65 3.57
CA PRO A 75 -16.39 -19.90 3.56
C PRO A 75 -16.21 -20.45 4.99
N ASP A 76 -15.99 -21.77 5.10
CA ASP A 76 -15.42 -22.33 6.30
C ASP A 76 -14.03 -21.75 6.54
N PRO A 77 -13.70 -21.28 7.76
CA PRO A 77 -12.41 -20.62 8.02
C PRO A 77 -11.19 -21.53 7.74
N VAL A 78 -11.27 -22.82 8.08
CA VAL A 78 -10.15 -23.76 7.88
C VAL A 78 -9.90 -23.96 6.38
N GLU A 79 -10.96 -24.21 5.61
CA GLU A 79 -10.87 -24.37 4.16
C GLU A 79 -10.39 -23.09 3.47
N HIS A 80 -10.87 -21.94 3.93
CA HIS A 80 -10.41 -20.65 3.42
C HIS A 80 -8.90 -20.49 3.58
N TYR A 81 -8.39 -20.64 4.81
CA TYR A 81 -6.97 -20.43 5.08
C TYR A 81 -6.06 -21.46 4.41
N LYS A 82 -6.50 -22.73 4.29
CA LYS A 82 -5.79 -23.73 3.48
C LYS A 82 -5.67 -23.32 2.01
N SER A 83 -6.66 -22.62 1.48
CA SER A 83 -6.67 -22.21 0.07
C SER A 83 -5.83 -20.95 -0.22
N VAL A 84 -5.68 -20.05 0.76
CA VAL A 84 -5.02 -18.75 0.54
C VAL A 84 -3.60 -18.65 1.11
N LEU A 85 -3.15 -19.64 1.89
CA LEU A 85 -1.80 -19.70 2.45
C LEU A 85 -0.91 -20.71 1.70
N VAL A 86 0.40 -20.42 1.64
CA VAL A 86 1.41 -21.26 0.97
C VAL A 86 2.64 -21.38 1.87
N PRO A 87 3.15 -22.62 2.13
CA PRO A 87 2.47 -23.87 1.87
C PRO A 87 1.11 -23.95 2.59
N ALA A 88 0.20 -24.80 2.10
CA ALA A 88 -1.10 -24.97 2.76
C ALA A 88 -0.86 -25.51 4.19
N PRO A 89 -1.40 -24.85 5.24
CA PRO A 89 -1.21 -25.33 6.60
C PRO A 89 -1.99 -26.63 6.85
N GLU A 90 -1.36 -27.58 7.56
CA GLU A 90 -1.99 -28.82 8.01
C GLU A 90 -2.49 -28.71 9.45
N ASP A 91 -1.88 -27.80 10.25
CA ASP A 91 -2.21 -27.58 11.66
C ASP A 91 -3.56 -26.83 11.77
N GLU A 92 -4.61 -27.59 12.13
CA GLU A 92 -5.94 -27.03 12.30
C GLU A 92 -6.07 -26.09 13.50
N ASP A 93 -5.28 -26.27 14.55
CA ASP A 93 -5.32 -25.39 15.72
C ASP A 93 -4.75 -24.02 15.34
N PHE A 94 -3.67 -23.99 14.56
CA PHE A 94 -3.19 -22.75 13.97
C PHE A 94 -4.26 -22.09 13.09
N LEU A 95 -4.88 -22.83 12.19
CA LEU A 95 -5.93 -22.30 11.29
C LEU A 95 -7.12 -21.72 12.04
N ARG A 96 -7.57 -22.40 13.10
CA ARG A 96 -8.67 -21.95 13.97
C ARG A 96 -8.29 -20.76 14.87
N SER A 97 -7.01 -20.54 15.11
CA SER A 97 -6.51 -19.39 15.86
C SER A 97 -6.52 -18.07 15.03
N LEU A 98 -6.64 -18.17 13.71
CA LEU A 98 -6.68 -17.03 12.82
C LEU A 98 -8.06 -16.33 12.91
N PRO A 99 -8.14 -15.01 12.65
CA PRO A 99 -9.41 -14.28 12.66
C PRO A 99 -10.43 -14.89 11.69
N ALA A 100 -11.72 -14.75 11.97
CA ALA A 100 -12.75 -15.14 11.01
C ALA A 100 -12.54 -14.39 9.68
N PRO A 101 -12.62 -15.08 8.52
CA PRO A 101 -12.49 -14.42 7.22
C PRO A 101 -13.51 -13.30 7.04
N TYR A 102 -13.05 -12.16 6.52
CA TYR A 102 -13.89 -10.98 6.32
C TYR A 102 -14.24 -10.80 4.83
N SER A 103 -15.45 -10.34 4.54
CA SER A 103 -15.94 -10.12 3.18
C SER A 103 -15.17 -9.01 2.47
N LEU A 104 -14.59 -9.29 1.30
CA LEU A 104 -13.98 -8.28 0.44
C LEU A 104 -15.03 -7.27 -0.05
N LYS A 105 -16.24 -7.73 -0.39
CA LYS A 105 -17.35 -6.87 -0.81
C LYS A 105 -17.72 -5.86 0.27
N GLU A 106 -17.89 -6.33 1.51
CA GLU A 106 -18.22 -5.46 2.64
C GLU A 106 -17.07 -4.48 2.96
N PHE A 107 -15.81 -4.93 2.89
CA PHE A 107 -14.66 -4.07 3.04
C PHE A 107 -14.67 -2.93 2.00
N LEU A 108 -14.85 -3.26 0.73
CA LEU A 108 -14.90 -2.26 -0.35
C LEU A 108 -16.04 -1.26 -0.17
N HIS A 109 -17.22 -1.74 0.23
CA HIS A 109 -18.37 -0.90 0.51
C HIS A 109 -18.11 0.11 1.64
N ARG A 110 -17.53 -0.35 2.76
CA ARG A 110 -17.15 0.53 3.87
C ARG A 110 -16.03 1.49 3.50
N THR A 111 -15.07 1.03 2.70
CA THR A 111 -13.98 1.87 2.21
C THR A 111 -14.51 2.95 1.27
N GLU A 112 -15.46 2.63 0.39
CA GLU A 112 -16.12 3.62 -0.48
C GLU A 112 -16.83 4.71 0.36
N ALA A 113 -17.53 4.33 1.42
CA ALA A 113 -18.18 5.28 2.33
C ALA A 113 -17.16 6.23 2.98
N ARG A 114 -16.03 5.69 3.50
CA ARG A 114 -14.95 6.50 4.08
C ARG A 114 -14.31 7.44 3.06
N LEU A 115 -14.03 6.94 1.87
CA LEU A 115 -13.46 7.77 0.79
C LEU A 115 -14.43 8.88 0.36
N THR A 116 -15.73 8.67 0.48
CA THR A 116 -16.74 9.70 0.21
C THR A 116 -16.78 10.75 1.33
N GLU A 117 -16.68 10.32 2.59
CA GLU A 117 -16.65 11.21 3.75
C GLU A 117 -15.37 12.06 3.79
N PHE A 118 -14.22 11.46 3.43
CA PHE A 118 -12.92 12.14 3.42
C PHE A 118 -12.46 12.45 1.98
N PRO A 119 -12.76 13.65 1.44
CA PRO A 119 -12.57 13.94 0.00
C PRO A 119 -11.11 13.84 -0.46
N PHE A 120 -10.13 13.96 0.42
CA PHE A 120 -8.70 13.86 0.10
C PHE A 120 -8.06 12.55 0.56
N ALA A 121 -8.86 11.61 1.05
CA ALA A 121 -8.36 10.30 1.45
C ALA A 121 -7.78 9.53 0.26
N LEU A 122 -6.71 8.79 0.53
CA LEU A 122 -6.07 7.88 -0.41
C LEU A 122 -6.65 6.46 -0.26
N VAL A 123 -6.43 5.64 -1.28
CA VAL A 123 -6.51 4.18 -1.13
C VAL A 123 -5.12 3.66 -0.78
N GLY A 124 -4.96 3.09 0.40
CA GLY A 124 -3.66 2.62 0.90
C GLY A 124 -3.70 2.23 2.40
N GLU A 125 -2.75 1.42 2.83
CA GLU A 125 -1.71 0.80 2.03
C GLU A 125 -2.23 -0.48 1.38
N VAL A 126 -2.00 -0.64 0.08
CA VAL A 126 -2.42 -1.81 -0.70
C VAL A 126 -1.22 -2.37 -1.47
N GLY A 127 -1.27 -3.58 -2.00
CA GLY A 127 -0.12 -4.04 -2.77
C GLY A 127 0.06 -5.54 -2.87
N LEU A 128 1.31 -5.95 -3.17
CA LEU A 128 1.75 -7.34 -3.24
C LEU A 128 3.05 -7.54 -2.45
N ASP A 129 3.11 -8.61 -1.68
CA ASP A 129 4.31 -9.04 -0.95
C ASP A 129 4.55 -10.53 -1.14
N ARG A 130 5.72 -10.88 -1.69
CA ARG A 130 6.14 -12.27 -1.87
C ARG A 130 6.94 -12.81 -0.68
N SER A 131 7.44 -11.95 0.18
CA SER A 131 8.40 -12.31 1.21
C SER A 131 7.83 -12.44 2.62
N PHE A 132 6.74 -11.73 2.92
CA PHE A 132 6.15 -11.70 4.25
C PHE A 132 5.69 -13.10 4.67
N ARG A 133 6.07 -13.51 5.89
CA ARG A 133 5.61 -14.73 6.56
C ARG A 133 4.72 -14.36 7.74
N LEU A 134 3.62 -15.09 7.89
CA LEU A 134 2.72 -14.89 9.02
C LEU A 134 3.46 -15.15 10.34
N PRO A 135 3.27 -14.31 11.37
CA PRO A 135 3.75 -14.62 12.72
C PRO A 135 2.95 -15.77 13.32
N GLU A 136 3.57 -16.50 14.23
CA GLU A 136 2.89 -17.53 15.03
C GLU A 136 1.76 -16.92 15.87
N GLY A 137 0.72 -17.72 16.13
CA GLY A 137 -0.45 -17.28 16.89
C GLY A 137 -0.15 -16.92 18.36
N PRO A 138 -1.08 -16.24 19.04
CA PRO A 138 -0.92 -15.86 20.45
C PRO A 138 -0.67 -17.04 21.40
N SER A 139 -1.07 -18.26 21.02
CA SER A 139 -0.93 -19.48 21.83
C SER A 139 0.53 -19.93 22.00
N ALA A 140 1.43 -19.53 21.12
CA ALA A 140 2.87 -19.85 21.26
C ALA A 140 3.58 -19.04 22.36
N MET A 141 2.88 -18.09 22.99
CA MET A 141 3.41 -17.24 24.08
C MET A 141 3.07 -17.74 25.49
N THR A 142 2.75 -19.01 25.69
CA THR A 142 2.55 -19.58 27.05
C THR A 142 3.85 -19.86 27.81
N GLY A 143 4.94 -19.19 27.48
CA GLY A 143 6.16 -19.11 28.27
C GLY A 143 6.33 -17.70 28.82
N ASP A 144 5.98 -17.52 30.09
CA ASP A 144 6.35 -16.44 31.01
C ASP A 144 6.88 -15.12 30.39
N VAL A 145 5.97 -14.23 29.96
CA VAL A 145 6.31 -12.90 29.42
C VAL A 145 6.53 -11.87 30.54
N SER A 146 6.68 -12.30 31.81
CA SER A 146 6.81 -11.37 32.93
C SER A 146 8.24 -10.81 33.16
N SER A 147 9.24 -11.11 32.31
CA SER A 147 10.63 -10.73 32.62
C SER A 147 11.53 -10.26 31.49
N LYS A 148 11.01 -9.78 30.37
CA LYS A 148 11.85 -9.10 29.34
C LYS A 148 11.31 -7.76 28.86
N THR A 149 11.03 -6.86 29.79
CA THR A 149 11.03 -5.41 29.57
C THR A 149 12.46 -4.88 29.71
N GLY A 150 13.30 -5.18 28.77
CA GLY A 150 14.72 -4.80 28.76
C GLY A 150 15.31 -4.88 27.34
N GLY A 151 14.50 -4.65 26.32
CA GLY A 151 14.97 -4.46 24.95
C GLY A 151 15.31 -2.98 24.74
N SER A 152 16.57 -2.70 24.40
CA SER A 152 17.07 -1.39 24.03
C SER A 152 16.12 -0.69 23.05
N GLU A 153 15.85 0.60 23.30
CA GLU A 153 15.25 1.54 22.34
C GLU A 153 16.11 1.55 21.06
N GLY A 154 15.78 0.75 20.05
CA GLY A 154 16.66 0.76 18.89
C GLY A 154 16.25 -0.04 17.66
N GLU A 155 15.29 -0.92 17.72
CA GLU A 155 14.97 -1.73 16.55
C GLU A 155 13.46 -1.80 16.27
N TYR A 156 12.92 -0.69 15.77
CA TYR A 156 11.60 -0.72 15.15
C TYR A 156 11.71 -1.33 13.76
N THR A 157 11.46 -2.64 13.68
CA THR A 157 11.31 -3.30 12.38
C THR A 157 9.94 -2.95 11.81
N PRO A 158 9.87 -2.30 10.65
CA PRO A 158 8.60 -2.08 9.96
C PRO A 158 7.87 -3.41 9.73
N GLY A 159 6.57 -3.39 9.93
CA GLY A 159 5.76 -4.61 9.87
C GLY A 159 5.82 -5.39 11.16
N SER A 160 5.13 -4.86 12.17
CA SER A 160 5.01 -5.36 13.53
C SER A 160 4.88 -6.89 13.59
N ARG A 161 6.03 -7.54 13.63
CA ARG A 161 6.14 -8.94 13.99
C ARG A 161 6.04 -9.12 15.51
N GLU A 162 6.01 -8.00 16.24
CA GLU A 162 5.89 -7.91 17.70
C GLU A 162 6.84 -8.87 18.45
N GLY A 163 8.02 -9.16 17.84
CA GLY A 163 8.96 -10.13 18.37
C GLY A 163 8.52 -11.59 18.30
N ARG A 164 7.38 -11.87 17.64
CA ARG A 164 6.86 -13.24 17.51
C ARG A 164 7.67 -14.05 16.49
N PRO A 165 7.89 -15.35 16.73
CA PRO A 165 8.41 -16.27 15.74
C PRO A 165 7.56 -16.24 14.46
N LEU A 166 8.17 -16.59 13.34
CA LEU A 166 7.49 -16.59 12.04
C LEU A 166 7.18 -18.03 11.61
N THR A 167 5.95 -18.24 11.21
CA THR A 167 5.54 -19.47 10.54
C THR A 167 6.20 -19.60 9.16
N PRO A 168 6.18 -20.79 8.53
CA PRO A 168 6.59 -20.92 7.13
C PRO A 168 5.57 -20.31 6.14
N TYR A 169 4.37 -19.98 6.59
CA TYR A 169 3.23 -19.64 5.75
C TYR A 169 3.31 -18.21 5.21
N ARG A 170 3.01 -18.06 3.92
CA ARG A 170 2.86 -16.79 3.22
C ARG A 170 1.49 -16.70 2.58
N VAL A 171 1.02 -15.49 2.33
CA VAL A 171 -0.21 -15.32 1.55
C VAL A 171 0.07 -15.62 0.08
N ASN A 172 -0.74 -16.46 -0.53
CA ASN A 172 -0.62 -16.80 -1.95
C ASN A 172 -0.80 -15.54 -2.81
N LEU A 173 0.11 -15.32 -3.75
CA LEU A 173 0.04 -14.18 -4.68
C LEU A 173 -1.23 -14.20 -5.54
N ASP A 174 -1.73 -15.37 -5.90
CA ASP A 174 -2.97 -15.47 -6.69
C ASP A 174 -4.21 -15.06 -5.88
N HIS A 175 -4.10 -15.05 -4.55
CA HIS A 175 -5.08 -14.46 -3.66
C HIS A 175 -4.85 -12.95 -3.45
N GLN A 176 -3.59 -12.50 -3.32
CA GLN A 176 -3.29 -11.07 -3.16
C GLN A 176 -3.71 -10.24 -4.39
N LYS A 177 -3.51 -10.76 -5.61
CA LYS A 177 -3.80 -10.05 -6.87
C LYS A 177 -5.25 -9.58 -7.02
N PRO A 178 -6.29 -10.43 -6.84
CA PRO A 178 -7.69 -9.98 -6.93
C PRO A 178 -8.05 -8.95 -5.84
N VAL A 179 -7.48 -9.07 -4.63
CA VAL A 179 -7.67 -8.09 -3.55
C VAL A 179 -7.07 -6.74 -3.94
N LEU A 180 -5.85 -6.72 -4.48
CA LEU A 180 -5.22 -5.49 -4.97
C LEU A 180 -6.03 -4.88 -6.12
N ARG A 181 -6.44 -5.70 -7.10
CA ARG A 181 -7.22 -5.25 -8.25
C ARG A 181 -8.52 -4.56 -7.82
N ALA A 182 -9.26 -5.16 -6.90
CA ALA A 182 -10.51 -4.59 -6.40
C ALA A 182 -10.32 -3.21 -5.75
N GLN A 183 -9.22 -3.03 -5.02
CA GLN A 183 -8.88 -1.75 -4.40
C GLN A 183 -8.43 -0.69 -5.44
N PHE A 184 -7.72 -1.11 -6.50
CA PHE A 184 -7.40 -0.23 -7.63
C PHE A 184 -8.67 0.22 -8.38
N GLU A 185 -9.61 -0.70 -8.63
CA GLU A 185 -10.90 -0.40 -9.25
C GLU A 185 -11.70 0.63 -8.44
N LEU A 186 -11.72 0.48 -7.12
CA LEU A 186 -12.35 1.45 -6.22
C LEU A 186 -11.67 2.82 -6.27
N ALA A 187 -10.33 2.83 -6.21
CA ALA A 187 -9.54 4.06 -6.31
C ALA A 187 -9.76 4.78 -7.64
N ALA A 188 -9.80 4.03 -8.73
CA ALA A 188 -10.07 4.55 -10.08
C ALA A 188 -11.49 5.14 -10.19
N LYS A 189 -12.50 4.41 -9.72
CA LYS A 189 -13.90 4.84 -9.68
C LYS A 189 -14.06 6.18 -8.97
N LEU A 190 -13.39 6.35 -7.84
CA LEU A 190 -13.48 7.56 -7.00
C LEU A 190 -12.38 8.59 -7.28
N ARG A 191 -11.51 8.32 -8.28
CA ARG A 191 -10.37 9.16 -8.67
C ARG A 191 -9.44 9.50 -7.48
N ARG A 192 -9.13 8.48 -6.68
CA ARG A 192 -8.27 8.61 -5.51
C ARG A 192 -6.83 8.23 -5.83
N PRO A 193 -5.84 8.93 -5.25
CA PRO A 193 -4.46 8.48 -5.30
C PRO A 193 -4.29 7.19 -4.50
N VAL A 194 -3.30 6.38 -4.88
CA VAL A 194 -3.05 5.06 -4.27
C VAL A 194 -1.64 4.99 -3.72
N SER A 195 -1.47 4.43 -2.51
CA SER A 195 -0.18 4.05 -1.94
C SER A 195 0.02 2.54 -2.03
N VAL A 196 1.08 2.11 -2.74
CA VAL A 196 1.30 0.72 -3.14
C VAL A 196 2.55 0.14 -2.49
N HIS A 197 2.34 -0.84 -1.64
CA HIS A 197 3.36 -1.74 -1.14
C HIS A 197 3.80 -2.75 -2.21
N SER A 198 5.10 -2.91 -2.39
CA SER A 198 5.62 -3.89 -3.33
C SER A 198 6.95 -4.46 -2.87
N VAL A 199 6.94 -5.66 -2.33
CA VAL A 199 8.15 -6.36 -1.90
C VAL A 199 8.34 -7.63 -2.70
N GLN A 200 9.47 -7.70 -3.44
CA GLN A 200 9.80 -8.78 -4.38
C GLN A 200 8.69 -9.06 -5.42
N ALA A 201 7.86 -8.05 -5.72
CA ALA A 201 6.68 -8.16 -6.58
C ALA A 201 6.51 -7.01 -7.57
N HIS A 202 7.52 -6.15 -7.77
CA HIS A 202 7.43 -4.93 -8.60
C HIS A 202 6.92 -5.21 -10.02
N GLY A 203 7.45 -6.24 -10.69
CA GLY A 203 6.98 -6.64 -12.02
C GLY A 203 5.51 -7.08 -12.01
N LEU A 204 5.08 -7.84 -10.98
CA LEU A 204 3.68 -8.27 -10.88
C LEU A 204 2.70 -7.10 -10.61
N VAL A 205 3.13 -6.10 -9.83
CA VAL A 205 2.36 -4.87 -9.64
C VAL A 205 2.26 -4.12 -10.97
N PHE A 206 3.36 -3.99 -11.69
CA PHE A 206 3.36 -3.37 -13.02
C PHE A 206 2.46 -4.11 -14.01
N ASP A 207 2.56 -5.44 -14.09
CA ASP A 207 1.70 -6.27 -14.94
C ASP A 207 0.21 -6.12 -14.60
N LEU A 208 -0.11 -5.99 -13.30
CA LEU A 208 -1.48 -5.75 -12.85
C LEU A 208 -1.97 -4.38 -13.30
N MET A 209 -1.16 -3.33 -13.18
CA MET A 209 -1.46 -2.00 -13.70
C MET A 209 -1.73 -2.04 -15.22
N GLN A 210 -0.85 -2.68 -16.00
CA GLN A 210 -1.03 -2.82 -17.44
C GLN A 210 -2.30 -3.61 -17.81
N SER A 211 -2.63 -4.66 -17.05
CA SER A 211 -3.82 -5.48 -17.31
C SER A 211 -5.14 -4.78 -16.95
N HIS A 212 -5.07 -3.77 -16.11
CA HIS A 212 -6.22 -2.93 -15.76
C HIS A 212 -6.59 -1.97 -16.90
N GLU A 213 -5.59 -1.53 -17.66
CA GLU A 213 -5.77 -0.61 -18.79
C GLU A 213 -6.44 -1.27 -20.01
N ASN A 214 -6.28 -2.58 -20.22
CA ASN A 214 -6.69 -3.23 -21.46
C ASN A 214 -7.26 -4.65 -21.27
N PRO A 215 -8.54 -4.78 -20.82
CA PRO A 215 -9.19 -6.08 -20.63
C PRO A 215 -9.30 -6.89 -21.93
N SER A 216 -9.49 -6.22 -23.07
CA SER A 216 -9.64 -6.86 -24.38
C SER A 216 -8.36 -7.53 -24.90
N LYS A 217 -7.17 -7.04 -24.53
CA LYS A 217 -5.89 -7.73 -24.84
C LYS A 217 -5.78 -9.10 -24.15
N ARG A 218 -6.36 -9.24 -22.97
CA ARG A 218 -6.33 -10.50 -22.20
C ARG A 218 -7.26 -11.55 -22.79
N GLU A 219 -8.41 -11.16 -23.30
CA GLU A 219 -9.34 -12.08 -23.99
C GLU A 219 -8.78 -12.53 -25.34
N ARG A 220 -8.13 -11.64 -26.09
CA ARG A 220 -7.45 -11.98 -27.35
C ARG A 220 -6.29 -12.96 -27.11
N LYS A 221 -5.49 -12.78 -26.06
CA LYS A 221 -4.41 -13.73 -25.73
C LYS A 221 -4.94 -15.09 -25.28
N LYS A 222 -6.04 -15.13 -24.50
CA LYS A 222 -6.73 -16.40 -24.16
C LYS A 222 -7.36 -17.08 -25.37
N LYS A 223 -7.93 -16.31 -26.32
CA LYS A 223 -8.48 -16.87 -27.57
C LYS A 223 -7.40 -17.32 -28.54
N ALA A 224 -6.24 -16.66 -28.60
CA ALA A 224 -5.11 -17.05 -29.42
C ALA A 224 -4.49 -18.39 -28.97
N ASP A 225 -4.47 -18.66 -27.65
CA ASP A 225 -3.98 -19.93 -27.11
C ASP A 225 -4.99 -21.08 -27.24
N THR A 226 -6.27 -20.80 -27.58
CA THR A 226 -7.33 -21.82 -27.70
C THR A 226 -7.83 -22.05 -29.12
N THR A 227 -7.39 -21.30 -30.14
CA THR A 227 -7.87 -21.45 -31.50
C THR A 227 -6.74 -21.74 -32.50
N ASN A 228 -6.35 -23.02 -32.55
CA ASN A 228 -5.91 -23.63 -33.77
C ASN A 228 -7.11 -24.44 -34.30
N ALA A 229 -8.12 -23.82 -34.90
CA ALA A 229 -9.12 -24.43 -35.78
C ALA A 229 -10.11 -23.40 -36.36
N HIS A 230 -10.09 -23.31 -37.68
CA HIS A 230 -11.14 -22.91 -38.63
C HIS A 230 -11.69 -21.48 -38.67
N ALA A 231 -11.50 -20.93 -39.85
CA ALA A 231 -11.97 -19.66 -40.37
C ALA A 231 -13.50 -19.64 -40.65
N SER A 232 -14.00 -18.44 -40.67
CA SER A 232 -15.13 -17.80 -41.36
C SER A 232 -16.28 -17.39 -40.47
N ASP A 233 -16.45 -16.08 -40.25
CA ASP A 233 -17.53 -15.29 -40.82
C ASP A 233 -17.39 -13.81 -40.45
N LYS A 234 -17.55 -12.95 -41.44
CA LYS A 234 -17.57 -11.50 -41.33
C LYS A 234 -18.87 -11.07 -40.66
N ALA A 235 -18.77 -10.42 -39.49
CA ALA A 235 -19.83 -9.56 -39.00
C ALA A 235 -19.25 -8.14 -38.78
N ASN A 236 -19.85 -7.21 -39.46
CA ASN A 236 -19.56 -5.79 -39.52
C ASN A 236 -20.03 -5.14 -38.20
N ASN A 237 -19.16 -4.93 -37.26
CA ASN A 237 -19.42 -4.10 -36.09
C ASN A 237 -18.60 -2.83 -36.22
N GLY A 238 -19.30 -1.68 -36.24
CA GLY A 238 -18.70 -0.35 -36.21
C GLY A 238 -17.76 -0.19 -35.02
N PRO A 239 -16.94 0.89 -34.96
CA PRO A 239 -15.97 1.07 -33.89
C PRO A 239 -16.69 1.19 -32.55
N GLU A 240 -16.72 0.11 -31.78
CA GLU A 240 -16.96 0.19 -30.34
C GLU A 240 -15.85 1.08 -29.79
N ILE A 241 -16.22 2.25 -29.29
CA ILE A 241 -15.33 3.10 -28.49
C ILE A 241 -14.99 2.25 -27.27
N GLU A 242 -13.83 1.63 -27.29
CA GLU A 242 -13.26 0.90 -26.17
C GLU A 242 -13.16 1.91 -25.00
N GLN A 243 -14.17 1.92 -24.12
CA GLN A 243 -14.08 2.67 -22.87
C GLN A 243 -13.00 2.00 -22.05
N SER A 244 -11.81 2.60 -22.05
CA SER A 244 -10.76 2.19 -21.11
C SER A 244 -11.31 2.28 -19.69
N LEU A 245 -11.14 1.23 -18.89
CA LEU A 245 -11.53 1.26 -17.49
C LEU A 245 -10.83 2.45 -16.80
N PRO A 246 -11.53 3.18 -15.93
CA PRO A 246 -10.92 4.29 -15.20
C PRO A 246 -9.69 3.79 -14.44
N PHE A 247 -8.65 4.60 -14.38
CA PHE A 247 -7.38 4.29 -13.70
C PHE A 247 -7.17 5.27 -12.53
N PRO A 248 -6.53 4.85 -11.43
CA PRO A 248 -6.16 5.78 -10.36
C PRO A 248 -5.29 6.91 -10.91
N PRO A 249 -5.59 8.18 -10.62
CA PRO A 249 -4.90 9.31 -11.26
C PRO A 249 -3.43 9.41 -10.84
N ARG A 250 -3.11 9.00 -9.62
CA ARG A 250 -1.76 9.09 -9.03
C ARG A 250 -1.49 7.86 -8.18
N ILE A 251 -0.26 7.33 -8.29
CA ILE A 251 0.16 6.12 -7.56
C ILE A 251 1.52 6.39 -6.93
N CYS A 252 1.65 6.17 -5.64
CA CYS A 252 2.93 6.13 -4.94
C CYS A 252 3.39 4.69 -4.74
N MET A 253 4.57 4.37 -5.24
CA MET A 253 5.27 3.15 -4.89
C MET A 253 5.94 3.37 -3.53
N HIS A 254 5.29 2.86 -2.49
CA HIS A 254 5.65 3.06 -1.08
C HIS A 254 6.97 2.38 -0.74
N SER A 255 7.84 3.05 0.01
CA SER A 255 9.18 2.58 0.42
C SER A 255 9.91 1.82 -0.71
N TYR A 256 9.95 2.42 -1.90
CA TYR A 256 10.35 1.73 -3.12
C TYR A 256 11.73 1.06 -2.99
N SER A 257 11.74 -0.26 -3.11
CA SER A 257 12.93 -1.11 -2.99
C SER A 257 13.32 -1.82 -4.30
N GLY A 258 12.65 -1.50 -5.40
CA GLY A 258 12.92 -2.05 -6.72
C GLY A 258 14.27 -1.61 -7.32
N PRO A 259 14.72 -2.23 -8.41
CA PRO A 259 15.92 -1.81 -9.11
C PRO A 259 15.68 -0.53 -9.91
N PRO A 260 16.75 0.27 -10.22
CA PRO A 260 16.64 1.47 -11.04
C PRO A 260 16.02 1.23 -12.43
N ASP A 261 16.29 0.09 -13.03
CA ASP A 261 15.73 -0.24 -14.36
C ASP A 261 14.20 -0.42 -14.35
N ALA A 262 13.62 -0.86 -13.23
CA ALA A 262 12.16 -0.96 -13.11
C ALA A 262 11.49 0.43 -13.08
N LEU A 263 12.21 1.50 -12.68
CA LEU A 263 11.67 2.87 -12.73
C LEU A 263 11.24 3.26 -14.14
N LYS A 264 11.99 2.84 -15.17
CA LYS A 264 11.69 3.15 -16.57
C LYS A 264 10.34 2.60 -17.00
N GLN A 265 9.93 1.45 -16.43
CA GLN A 265 8.64 0.84 -16.70
C GLN A 265 7.51 1.67 -16.07
N PHE A 266 7.65 2.01 -14.78
CA PHE A 266 6.65 2.80 -14.06
C PHE A 266 6.55 4.24 -14.57
N LEU A 267 7.66 4.84 -15.00
CA LEU A 267 7.73 6.20 -15.53
C LEU A 267 7.43 6.28 -17.03
N ASN A 268 7.06 5.17 -17.68
CA ASN A 268 6.70 5.17 -19.08
C ASN A 268 5.40 5.98 -19.28
N HIS A 269 5.39 6.83 -20.29
CA HIS A 269 4.23 7.67 -20.65
C HIS A 269 2.96 6.89 -21.01
N THR A 270 3.08 5.59 -21.28
CA THR A 270 1.93 4.71 -21.51
C THR A 270 1.22 4.31 -20.21
N VAL A 271 1.80 4.55 -19.04
CA VAL A 271 1.11 4.35 -17.76
C VAL A 271 0.16 5.54 -17.54
N PRO A 272 -1.17 5.31 -17.45
CA PRO A 272 -2.15 6.40 -17.41
C PRO A 272 -2.30 7.02 -16.01
N ALA A 273 -1.23 7.06 -15.24
CA ALA A 273 -1.16 7.65 -13.89
C ALA A 273 0.15 8.39 -13.68
N ASP A 274 0.11 9.39 -12.82
CA ASP A 274 1.31 10.00 -12.28
C ASP A 274 1.92 9.08 -11.21
N ILE A 275 3.10 8.51 -11.49
CA ILE A 275 3.78 7.62 -10.56
C ILE A 275 4.77 8.40 -9.70
N TYR A 276 4.68 8.21 -8.40
CA TYR A 276 5.58 8.73 -7.37
C TYR A 276 6.29 7.60 -6.65
N PHE A 277 7.40 7.91 -6.01
CA PHE A 277 8.20 6.97 -5.26
C PHE A 277 8.52 7.58 -3.89
N SER A 278 8.14 6.91 -2.82
CA SER A 278 8.51 7.32 -1.48
C SER A 278 9.70 6.53 -0.96
N PHE A 279 10.43 7.18 -0.05
CA PHE A 279 11.62 6.61 0.59
C PHE A 279 11.58 6.88 2.09
N SER A 280 12.06 5.89 2.87
CA SER A 280 12.23 5.98 4.30
C SER A 280 13.65 5.58 4.72
N THR A 281 14.13 6.13 5.82
CA THR A 281 15.42 5.71 6.37
C THR A 281 15.36 4.26 6.85
N ALA A 282 14.26 3.89 7.50
CA ALA A 282 14.07 2.57 8.09
C ALA A 282 14.12 1.43 7.07
N ILE A 283 13.53 1.60 5.89
CA ILE A 283 13.46 0.56 4.86
C ILE A 283 14.63 0.65 3.87
N ASN A 284 14.88 1.85 3.34
CA ASN A 284 15.76 1.99 2.19
C ASN A 284 17.24 2.10 2.57
N PHE A 285 17.54 2.49 3.82
CA PHE A 285 18.92 2.70 4.29
C PHE A 285 19.35 1.72 5.39
N SER A 286 18.63 0.62 5.60
CA SER A 286 19.16 -0.51 6.36
C SER A 286 20.39 -1.08 5.64
N SER A 287 21.40 -1.53 6.38
CA SER A 287 22.81 -1.71 6.01
C SER A 287 23.12 -2.35 4.64
N VAL A 288 22.25 -3.21 4.11
CA VAL A 288 22.47 -3.92 2.83
C VAL A 288 21.85 -3.20 1.62
N SER A 289 20.89 -2.30 1.84
CA SER A 289 20.08 -1.68 0.78
C SER A 289 20.56 -0.30 0.33
N SER A 290 21.47 0.32 1.08
CA SER A 290 21.83 1.75 0.93
C SER A 290 22.34 2.12 -0.46
N ALA A 291 23.27 1.37 -1.04
CA ALA A 291 23.83 1.66 -2.35
C ALA A 291 22.77 1.63 -3.47
N LYS A 292 21.83 0.68 -3.37
CA LYS A 292 20.72 0.56 -4.30
C LYS A 292 19.75 1.73 -4.15
N ALA A 293 19.39 2.09 -2.91
CA ALA A 293 18.52 3.22 -2.63
C ALA A 293 19.10 4.53 -3.20
N ILE A 294 20.38 4.78 -3.00
CA ILE A 294 21.08 5.95 -3.57
C ILE A 294 20.94 5.97 -5.10
N SER A 295 21.20 4.85 -5.77
CA SER A 295 21.09 4.76 -7.23
C SER A 295 19.66 5.01 -7.71
N VAL A 296 18.67 4.49 -7.00
CA VAL A 296 17.24 4.68 -7.30
C VAL A 296 16.85 6.14 -7.10
N ILE A 297 17.15 6.74 -5.95
CA ILE A 297 16.82 8.15 -5.65
C ILE A 297 17.44 9.08 -6.70
N LYS A 298 18.70 8.84 -7.13
CA LYS A 298 19.34 9.61 -8.22
C LYS A 298 18.55 9.53 -9.52
N ALA A 299 18.00 8.36 -9.84
CA ALA A 299 17.30 8.11 -11.10
C ALA A 299 15.83 8.59 -11.11
N VAL A 300 15.18 8.71 -9.96
CA VAL A 300 13.80 9.22 -9.88
C VAL A 300 13.75 10.70 -10.25
N PRO A 301 12.83 11.16 -11.12
CA PRO A 301 12.64 12.58 -11.40
C PRO A 301 12.35 13.40 -10.13
N ASP A 302 12.85 14.62 -10.07
CA ASP A 302 12.75 15.51 -8.91
C ASP A 302 11.31 15.76 -8.45
N ASP A 303 10.38 15.81 -9.39
CA ASP A 303 8.95 16.04 -9.16
C ASP A 303 8.16 14.77 -8.82
N ARG A 304 8.83 13.62 -8.66
CA ARG A 304 8.24 12.31 -8.38
C ARG A 304 8.71 11.69 -7.06
N ILE A 305 9.52 12.39 -6.28
CA ILE A 305 10.04 11.92 -4.99
C ILE A 305 9.11 12.33 -3.86
N LEU A 306 8.79 11.37 -2.99
CA LEU A 306 8.13 11.56 -1.71
C LEU A 306 9.01 10.98 -0.58
N ILE A 307 8.70 11.36 0.65
CA ILE A 307 9.38 10.84 1.84
C ILE A 307 8.37 10.31 2.85
N GLU A 308 8.83 9.39 3.68
CA GLU A 308 8.04 8.80 4.74
C GLU A 308 8.92 8.31 5.89
N SER A 309 8.31 8.02 7.04
CA SER A 309 8.98 7.38 8.17
C SER A 309 8.84 5.87 8.17
N ASP A 310 7.73 5.39 7.60
CA ASP A 310 7.26 4.00 7.67
C ASP A 310 7.07 3.48 9.11
N LEU A 311 6.72 4.39 10.03
CA LEU A 311 6.45 4.07 11.43
C LEU A 311 4.95 4.10 11.73
N HIS A 312 4.55 3.20 12.62
CA HIS A 312 3.18 3.11 13.12
C HIS A 312 2.91 3.95 14.39
N CYS A 313 3.93 4.61 14.93
CA CYS A 313 3.84 5.43 16.15
C CYS A 313 4.26 6.87 15.86
N ALA A 314 3.39 7.84 16.16
CA ALA A 314 3.73 9.24 16.17
C ALA A 314 4.70 9.57 17.33
N GLY A 315 5.47 10.65 17.21
CA GLY A 315 6.35 11.15 18.26
C GLY A 315 7.76 11.51 17.74
N GLU A 316 8.68 11.73 18.68
CA GLU A 316 10.03 12.22 18.40
C GLU A 316 10.84 11.31 17.45
N THR A 317 10.66 9.99 17.58
CA THR A 317 11.35 9.04 16.69
C THR A 317 10.89 9.19 15.23
N MET A 318 9.60 9.39 15.01
CA MET A 318 9.06 9.66 13.66
C MET A 318 9.64 10.98 13.11
N ASP A 319 9.67 12.04 13.90
CA ASP A 319 10.27 13.33 13.50
C ASP A 319 11.75 13.18 13.13
N LYS A 320 12.52 12.41 13.90
CA LYS A 320 13.94 12.13 13.59
C LYS A 320 14.09 11.41 12.25
N LEU A 321 13.33 10.35 12.02
CA LEU A 321 13.40 9.60 10.77
C LEU A 321 12.95 10.42 9.56
N LEU A 322 11.90 11.24 9.71
CA LEU A 322 11.47 12.17 8.65
C LEU A 322 12.56 13.21 8.36
N GLN A 323 13.20 13.77 9.38
CA GLN A 323 14.31 14.69 9.21
C GLN A 323 15.50 14.03 8.51
N GLU A 324 15.87 12.81 8.94
CA GLU A 324 16.97 12.05 8.35
C GLU A 324 16.76 11.76 6.87
N ILE A 325 15.56 11.31 6.48
CA ILE A 325 15.27 11.00 5.08
C ILE A 325 15.27 12.26 4.21
N VAL A 326 14.81 13.43 4.72
CA VAL A 326 14.93 14.71 4.01
C VAL A 326 16.39 15.03 3.73
N HIS A 327 17.25 14.95 4.76
CA HIS A 327 18.69 15.22 4.61
C HIS A 327 19.33 14.27 3.58
N LYS A 328 19.06 12.97 3.66
CA LYS A 328 19.59 11.97 2.72
C LYS A 328 19.15 12.22 1.28
N VAL A 329 17.88 12.52 1.06
CA VAL A 329 17.39 12.83 -0.29
C VAL A 329 18.02 14.11 -0.82
N CYS A 330 18.14 15.16 -0.01
CA CYS A 330 18.79 16.40 -0.41
C CYS A 330 20.27 16.19 -0.77
N GLU A 331 21.02 15.42 0.05
CA GLU A 331 22.40 15.07 -0.23
C GLU A 331 22.55 14.31 -1.55
N ILE A 332 21.74 13.26 -1.76
CA ILE A 332 21.79 12.41 -2.96
C ILE A 332 21.42 13.18 -4.22
N LYS A 333 20.49 14.12 -4.11
CA LYS A 333 19.99 14.97 -5.21
C LYS A 333 20.78 16.25 -5.38
N GLU A 334 21.75 16.52 -4.51
CA GLU A 334 22.55 17.75 -4.50
C GLU A 334 21.67 19.02 -4.38
N TRP A 335 20.60 18.92 -3.57
CA TRP A 335 19.73 20.04 -3.25
C TRP A 335 20.15 20.73 -1.96
N SER A 336 19.95 22.04 -1.87
CA SER A 336 19.94 22.69 -0.55
C SER A 336 18.76 22.17 0.27
N LEU A 337 18.86 22.20 1.59
CA LEU A 337 17.73 21.75 2.47
C LEU A 337 16.47 22.53 2.21
N GLU A 338 16.58 23.85 1.99
CA GLU A 338 15.43 24.72 1.73
C GLU A 338 14.76 24.34 0.39
N ASP A 339 15.52 24.21 -0.68
CA ASP A 339 15.00 23.84 -2.00
C ASP A 339 14.43 22.41 -1.99
N GLY A 340 15.10 21.48 -1.34
CA GLY A 340 14.62 20.11 -1.17
C GLY A 340 13.32 20.02 -0.41
N ALA A 341 13.20 20.73 0.72
CA ALA A 341 11.95 20.78 1.48
C ALA A 341 10.80 21.35 0.65
N GLN A 342 11.05 22.40 -0.14
CA GLN A 342 10.08 23.00 -1.05
C GLN A 342 9.64 22.03 -2.16
N LYS A 343 10.59 21.29 -2.77
CA LYS A 343 10.31 20.28 -3.80
C LYS A 343 9.48 19.14 -3.23
N LEU A 344 9.90 18.56 -2.10
CA LEU A 344 9.18 17.46 -1.44
C LEU A 344 7.76 17.86 -1.02
N LYS A 345 7.60 19.06 -0.48
CA LYS A 345 6.27 19.62 -0.17
C LYS A 345 5.39 19.73 -1.40
N ARG A 346 5.91 20.29 -2.50
CA ARG A 346 5.15 20.42 -3.75
C ARG A 346 4.76 19.06 -4.33
N ASN A 347 5.67 18.10 -4.29
CA ASN A 347 5.42 16.75 -4.77
C ASN A 347 4.29 16.09 -3.96
N TRP A 348 4.36 16.21 -2.64
CA TRP A 348 3.32 15.66 -1.77
C TRP A 348 1.95 16.33 -2.05
N ILE A 349 1.90 17.66 -2.19
CA ILE A 349 0.67 18.37 -2.53
C ILE A 349 0.11 17.87 -3.86
N LYS A 350 0.94 17.75 -4.90
CA LYS A 350 0.53 17.22 -6.20
C LYS A 350 0.06 15.76 -6.10
N PHE A 351 0.72 14.94 -5.29
CA PHE A 351 0.31 13.56 -5.10
C PHE A 351 -1.05 13.45 -4.43
N VAL A 352 -1.31 14.23 -3.39
CA VAL A 352 -2.55 14.13 -2.60
C VAL A 352 -3.71 14.86 -3.28
N PHE A 353 -3.49 16.09 -3.72
CA PHE A 353 -4.58 16.96 -4.17
C PHE A 353 -4.68 17.08 -5.70
N GLY A 354 -3.61 16.87 -6.44
CA GLY A 354 -3.55 16.97 -7.90
C GLY A 354 -2.97 18.26 -8.44
#